data_5d064f169acae52dd22bc5a6b45dbaef
#
_entry.id   5d064f169acae52dd22bc5a6b45dbaef
#
_cell.length_a   1.000
_cell.length_b   1.000
_cell.length_c   1.000
_cell.angle_alpha   90.00
_cell.angle_beta   90.00
_cell.angle_gamma   90.00
#
_symmetry.space_group_name_H-M   'P 1'
#
loop_
_entity.id
_entity.type
_entity.pdbx_description
1 polymer ?
#
loop_
_entity_poly.entity_id
_entity_poly.type
_entity_poly.pdbx_seq_one_letter_code
_entity_poly.pdbx_strand_id
1 'polypeptide(L)'
;GPPSGMTELRETTIAGRDVSRETWHRLTVFEMLIRRWNRTINLVSRASLEDLWVRHIEDSAQAFDHCPPHARTWVDLGSGSGLPGIVVAILALERKPDLRVTLVESDLRKATFLRQTVRELSLPTDVLSQRIE
;
A
#
# COMPACT_ATOMS: atom_id res chain seq x y z
N GLY A 1 -1.57 8.87 -10.75
CA GLY A 1 -1.42 7.56 -11.31
C GLY A 1 0.03 7.20 -11.56
N PRO A 2 0.31 5.96 -11.97
CA PRO A 2 1.67 5.62 -12.32
C PRO A 2 2.16 6.52 -13.45
N PRO A 3 3.48 6.74 -13.51
CA PRO A 3 4.03 7.59 -14.57
C PRO A 3 3.61 7.07 -15.93
N SER A 4 3.23 7.99 -16.81
CA SER A 4 2.90 7.62 -18.18
C SER A 4 4.16 7.17 -18.87
N GLY A 5 4.27 5.87 -19.07
CA GLY A 5 5.38 5.32 -19.78
C GLY A 5 5.11 5.26 -21.25
N MET A 6 6.14 5.38 -22.03
CA MET A 6 6.02 5.20 -23.47
C MET A 6 5.96 3.73 -23.83
N THR A 7 6.41 2.87 -22.93
CA THR A 7 6.39 1.44 -23.12
C THR A 7 5.92 0.77 -21.84
N GLU A 8 5.22 -0.34 -22.00
CA GLU A 8 4.72 -1.11 -20.87
C GLU A 8 5.83 -1.66 -19.99
N LEU A 9 6.99 -1.94 -20.57
CA LEU A 9 8.12 -2.50 -19.83
C LEU A 9 8.62 -1.55 -18.75
N ARG A 10 8.63 -0.25 -19.05
CA ARG A 10 9.09 0.74 -18.07
C ARG A 10 8.11 0.91 -16.93
N GLU A 11 6.84 0.65 -17.20
CA GLU A 11 5.80 0.88 -16.21
C GLU A 11 5.68 -0.25 -15.19
N THR A 12 6.44 -1.32 -15.36
CA THR A 12 6.40 -2.44 -14.42
C THR A 12 7.52 -2.40 -13.41
N THR A 13 8.17 -1.24 -13.27
CA THR A 13 9.27 -1.07 -12.31
C THR A 13 8.82 -0.13 -11.20
N ILE A 14 9.09 -0.52 -9.95
CA ILE A 14 8.83 0.35 -8.82
C ILE A 14 10.03 0.27 -7.87
N ALA A 15 10.47 1.44 -7.38
CA ALA A 15 11.65 1.57 -6.52
C ALA A 15 12.86 0.87 -7.14
N GLY A 16 13.01 0.96 -8.45
CA GLY A 16 14.14 0.41 -9.18
C GLY A 16 14.10 -1.09 -9.40
N ARG A 17 12.99 -1.75 -9.08
CA ARG A 17 12.89 -3.20 -9.21
C ARG A 17 11.65 -3.59 -10.03
N ASP A 18 11.80 -4.61 -10.85
CA ASP A 18 10.69 -5.12 -11.65
C ASP A 18 9.64 -5.75 -10.75
N VAL A 19 8.38 -5.53 -11.10
CA VAL A 19 7.25 -6.17 -10.42
C VAL A 19 6.41 -6.90 -11.45
N SER A 20 5.68 -7.91 -10.98
CA SER A 20 4.77 -8.64 -11.86
C SER A 20 3.61 -7.75 -12.30
N ARG A 21 2.93 -8.18 -13.36
CA ARG A 21 1.76 -7.48 -13.85
C ARG A 21 0.67 -7.41 -12.77
N GLU A 22 0.51 -8.48 -12.01
CA GLU A 22 -0.46 -8.55 -10.92
C GLU A 22 -0.13 -7.55 -9.83
N THR A 23 1.14 -7.44 -9.46
CA THR A 23 1.57 -6.49 -8.45
C THR A 23 1.34 -5.06 -8.94
N TRP A 24 1.71 -4.77 -10.18
CA TRP A 24 1.47 -3.46 -10.77
C TRP A 24 -0.01 -3.10 -10.75
N HIS A 25 -0.86 -4.05 -11.13
CA HIS A 25 -2.30 -3.86 -11.11
C HIS A 25 -2.81 -3.53 -9.70
N ARG A 26 -2.36 -4.29 -8.70
CA ARG A 26 -2.76 -4.04 -7.32
C ARG A 26 -2.36 -2.64 -6.85
N LEU A 27 -1.14 -2.22 -7.17
CA LEU A 27 -0.68 -0.88 -6.81
C LEU A 27 -1.51 0.21 -7.49
N THR A 28 -1.86 0.00 -8.75
CA THR A 28 -2.69 0.94 -9.50
C THR A 28 -4.09 1.03 -8.91
N VAL A 29 -4.69 -0.10 -8.55
CA VAL A 29 -6.01 -0.12 -7.92
C VAL A 29 -5.96 0.55 -6.55
N PHE A 30 -4.89 0.30 -5.79
CA PHE A 30 -4.70 0.93 -4.49
C PHE A 30 -4.68 2.45 -4.62
N GLU A 31 -3.92 2.98 -5.58
CA GLU A 31 -3.89 4.42 -5.81
C GLU A 31 -5.29 4.96 -6.10
N MET A 32 -6.02 4.25 -6.95
CA MET A 32 -7.38 4.65 -7.32
C MET A 32 -8.31 4.65 -6.10
N LEU A 33 -8.17 3.67 -5.22
CA LEU A 33 -8.98 3.58 -4.01
C LEU A 33 -8.68 4.74 -3.05
N ILE A 34 -7.42 5.10 -2.87
CA ILE A 34 -7.06 6.26 -2.05
C ILE A 34 -7.74 7.51 -2.61
N ARG A 35 -7.65 7.75 -3.91
CA ARG A 35 -8.23 8.93 -4.53
C ARG A 35 -9.74 8.96 -4.37
N ARG A 36 -10.39 7.82 -4.54
CA ARG A 36 -11.85 7.71 -4.42
C ARG A 36 -12.29 7.99 -2.99
N TRP A 37 -11.68 7.33 -2.01
CA TRP A 37 -12.08 7.47 -0.61
C TRP A 37 -11.69 8.83 -0.03
N ASN A 38 -10.63 9.43 -0.57
CA ASN A 38 -10.19 10.73 -0.07
C ASN A 38 -11.22 11.82 -0.29
N ARG A 39 -12.21 11.59 -1.15
CA ARG A 39 -13.31 12.51 -1.36
C ARG A 39 -14.24 12.59 -0.16
N THR A 40 -14.34 11.52 0.61
CA THR A 40 -15.24 11.44 1.75
C THR A 40 -14.52 11.46 3.09
N ILE A 41 -13.34 10.89 3.18
CA ILE A 41 -12.55 10.92 4.41
C ILE A 41 -11.15 11.40 4.04
N ASN A 42 -10.52 12.09 4.98
CA ASN A 42 -9.18 12.63 4.73
C ASN A 42 -8.12 11.56 4.98
N LEU A 43 -7.73 10.87 3.92
CA LEU A 43 -6.68 9.86 4.00
C LEU A 43 -5.31 10.48 3.86
N VAL A 44 -5.16 11.41 2.90
CA VAL A 44 -3.90 12.08 2.62
C VAL A 44 -4.19 13.55 2.34
N SER A 45 -3.17 14.39 2.52
CA SER A 45 -3.31 15.81 2.20
C SER A 45 -3.40 16.01 0.69
N ARG A 46 -3.85 17.21 0.29
CA ARG A 46 -3.92 17.55 -1.13
C ARG A 46 -2.54 17.46 -1.79
N ALA A 47 -1.52 17.95 -1.12
CA ALA A 47 -0.16 17.88 -1.64
C ALA A 47 0.31 16.44 -1.81
N SER A 48 0.02 15.58 -0.81
CA SER A 48 0.35 14.17 -0.90
C SER A 48 -0.40 13.48 -2.03
N LEU A 49 -1.65 13.89 -2.28
CA LEU A 49 -2.44 13.30 -3.34
C LEU A 49 -1.83 13.59 -4.72
N GLU A 50 -1.29 14.77 -4.92
CA GLU A 50 -0.65 15.15 -6.17
C GLU A 50 0.58 14.29 -6.46
N ASP A 51 1.34 13.93 -5.43
CA ASP A 51 2.57 13.17 -5.55
C ASP A 51 2.41 11.70 -5.11
N LEU A 52 1.17 11.21 -5.11
CA LEU A 52 0.85 9.95 -4.47
C LEU A 52 1.72 8.80 -4.97
N TRP A 53 1.80 8.62 -6.28
CA TRP A 53 2.61 7.53 -6.85
C TRP A 53 4.09 7.82 -6.77
N VAL A 54 4.50 8.97 -7.31
CA VAL A 54 5.92 9.29 -7.50
C VAL A 54 6.66 9.35 -6.17
N ARG A 55 5.97 9.81 -5.12
CA ARG A 55 6.63 10.01 -3.83
C ARG A 55 6.21 8.97 -2.81
N HIS A 56 4.91 8.80 -2.61
CA HIS A 56 4.45 8.03 -1.46
C HIS A 56 4.41 6.53 -1.69
N ILE A 57 3.96 6.09 -2.85
CA ILE A 57 3.96 4.67 -3.17
C ILE A 57 5.39 4.19 -3.39
N GLU A 58 6.20 4.98 -4.08
CA GLU A 58 7.63 4.67 -4.27
C GLU A 58 8.38 4.59 -2.93
N ASP A 59 8.16 5.57 -2.05
CA ASP A 59 8.80 5.56 -0.74
C ASP A 59 8.38 4.35 0.09
N SER A 60 7.12 3.98 0.01
CA SER A 60 6.62 2.79 0.72
C SER A 60 7.28 1.52 0.19
N ALA A 61 7.49 1.44 -1.12
CA ALA A 61 8.18 0.30 -1.72
C ALA A 61 9.63 0.24 -1.25
N GLN A 62 10.28 1.40 -1.13
CA GLN A 62 11.64 1.45 -0.59
C GLN A 62 11.68 0.99 0.86
N ALA A 63 10.67 1.37 1.66
CA ALA A 63 10.58 0.91 3.04
C ALA A 63 10.53 -0.61 3.09
N PHE A 64 9.79 -1.22 2.19
CA PHE A 64 9.72 -2.69 2.12
C PHE A 64 11.09 -3.30 1.82
N ASP A 65 11.89 -2.66 0.98
CA ASP A 65 13.22 -3.16 0.62
C ASP A 65 14.15 -3.21 1.83
N HIS A 66 13.85 -2.46 2.89
CA HIS A 66 14.63 -2.48 4.12
C HIS A 66 14.12 -3.52 5.11
N CYS A 67 13.09 -4.28 4.76
CA CYS A 67 12.57 -5.33 5.63
C CYS A 67 13.66 -6.40 5.83
N PRO A 68 13.96 -6.77 7.08
CA PRO A 68 14.96 -7.80 7.32
C PRO A 68 14.60 -9.10 6.60
N PRO A 69 15.59 -9.82 6.04
CA PRO A 69 15.31 -11.03 5.27
C PRO A 69 14.57 -12.12 6.02
N HIS A 70 14.76 -12.18 7.34
CA HIS A 70 14.15 -13.21 8.17
C HIS A 70 12.87 -12.76 8.85
N ALA A 71 12.41 -11.54 8.58
CA ALA A 71 11.19 -11.03 9.19
C ALA A 71 9.99 -11.85 8.71
N ARG A 72 9.12 -12.19 9.66
CA ARG A 72 7.90 -12.93 9.39
C ARG A 72 6.65 -12.11 9.64
N THR A 73 6.80 -10.98 10.30
CA THR A 73 5.68 -10.10 10.62
C THR A 73 6.06 -8.66 10.33
N TRP A 74 5.06 -7.92 9.90
CA TRP A 74 5.14 -6.47 9.74
C TRP A 74 3.88 -5.90 10.35
N VAL A 75 4.02 -5.05 11.35
CA VAL A 75 2.88 -4.38 11.98
C VAL A 75 2.95 -2.90 11.67
N ASP A 76 1.89 -2.37 11.10
CA ASP A 76 1.81 -0.96 10.73
C ASP A 76 0.83 -0.27 11.67
N LEU A 77 1.34 0.55 12.58
CA LEU A 77 0.53 1.25 13.57
C LEU A 77 0.07 2.59 13.02
N GLY A 78 -1.23 2.84 13.13
CA GLY A 78 -1.80 4.07 12.60
C GLY A 78 -1.79 4.10 11.08
N SER A 79 -2.22 3.00 10.46
CA SER A 79 -2.08 2.79 9.02
C SER A 79 -2.77 3.84 8.14
N GLY A 80 -3.84 4.44 8.63
CA GLY A 80 -4.51 5.55 7.95
C GLY A 80 -4.84 5.29 6.49
N SER A 81 -4.02 5.84 5.60
CA SER A 81 -4.19 5.71 4.15
C SER A 81 -3.66 4.39 3.60
N GLY A 82 -3.01 3.57 4.44
CA GLY A 82 -2.40 2.33 3.99
C GLY A 82 -0.98 2.48 3.49
N LEU A 83 -0.35 3.61 3.80
CA LEU A 83 1.04 3.88 3.43
C LEU A 83 1.89 3.85 4.70
N PRO A 84 2.90 2.98 4.80
CA PRO A 84 3.34 2.03 3.78
C PRO A 84 2.67 0.65 3.81
N GLY A 85 1.84 0.35 4.81
CA GLY A 85 1.40 -1.01 5.09
C GLY A 85 0.75 -1.76 3.93
N ILE A 86 -0.14 -1.12 3.18
CA ILE A 86 -0.79 -1.77 2.04
C ILE A 86 0.22 -2.03 0.92
N VAL A 87 1.13 -1.08 0.66
CA VAL A 87 2.16 -1.29 -0.36
C VAL A 87 3.06 -2.46 0.03
N VAL A 88 3.43 -2.53 1.31
CA VAL A 88 4.22 -3.64 1.84
C VAL A 88 3.48 -4.97 1.62
N ALA A 89 2.19 -5.00 1.94
CA ALA A 89 1.40 -6.22 1.79
C ALA A 89 1.33 -6.66 0.32
N ILE A 90 1.18 -5.70 -0.60
CA ILE A 90 1.14 -6.00 -2.03
C ILE A 90 2.47 -6.59 -2.50
N LEU A 91 3.58 -5.93 -2.15
CA LEU A 91 4.90 -6.40 -2.59
C LEU A 91 5.28 -7.72 -1.95
N ALA A 92 4.84 -7.95 -0.71
CA ALA A 92 5.15 -9.19 0.00
C ALA A 92 4.53 -10.40 -0.69
N LEU A 93 3.37 -10.27 -1.33
CA LEU A 93 2.78 -11.38 -2.06
C LEU A 93 3.74 -11.96 -3.09
N GLU A 94 4.50 -11.11 -3.72
CA GLU A 94 5.42 -11.51 -4.78
C GLU A 94 6.79 -11.91 -4.23
N ARG A 95 7.29 -11.14 -3.25
CA ARG A 95 8.69 -11.25 -2.81
C ARG A 95 8.90 -11.94 -1.48
N LYS A 96 7.93 -11.86 -0.58
CA LYS A 96 8.02 -12.45 0.75
C LYS A 96 6.66 -13.01 1.16
N PRO A 97 6.20 -14.07 0.50
CA PRO A 97 4.84 -14.58 0.75
C PRO A 97 4.62 -15.08 2.18
N ASP A 98 5.69 -15.31 2.93
CA ASP A 98 5.58 -15.74 4.33
C ASP A 98 5.46 -14.56 5.29
N LEU A 99 5.61 -13.33 4.81
CA LEU A 99 5.49 -12.15 5.66
C LEU A 99 4.01 -11.89 5.97
N ARG A 100 3.69 -11.85 7.26
CA ARG A 100 2.34 -11.55 7.72
C ARG A 100 2.25 -10.07 8.04
N VAL A 101 1.38 -9.36 7.32
CA VAL A 101 1.20 -7.92 7.50
C VAL A 101 -0.08 -7.69 8.29
N THR A 102 0.02 -6.85 9.33
CA THR A 102 -1.12 -6.45 10.14
C THR A 102 -1.17 -4.93 10.18
N LEU A 103 -2.33 -4.39 9.85
CA LEU A 103 -2.59 -2.96 9.88
C LEU A 103 -3.43 -2.64 11.10
N VAL A 104 -2.99 -1.68 11.91
CA VAL A 104 -3.71 -1.27 13.12
C VAL A 104 -4.14 0.17 12.94
N GLU A 105 -5.43 0.43 13.08
CA GLU A 105 -5.99 1.76 12.89
C GLU A 105 -7.12 2.00 13.88
N SER A 106 -7.04 3.10 14.64
CA SER A 106 -8.06 3.42 15.65
C SER A 106 -9.26 4.16 15.05
N ASP A 107 -9.07 4.88 13.96
CA ASP A 107 -10.17 5.60 13.32
C ASP A 107 -11.02 4.61 12.54
N LEU A 108 -12.31 4.51 12.89
CA LEU A 108 -13.21 3.51 12.31
C LEU A 108 -13.42 3.68 10.81
N ARG A 109 -13.45 4.92 10.35
CA ARG A 109 -13.65 5.19 8.91
C ARG A 109 -12.43 4.77 8.11
N LYS A 110 -11.24 5.06 8.64
CA LYS A 110 -9.99 4.63 7.99
C LYS A 110 -9.84 3.13 8.05
N ALA A 111 -10.20 2.51 9.16
CA ALA A 111 -10.17 1.05 9.26
C ALA A 111 -11.09 0.40 8.23
N THR A 112 -12.26 1.00 8.00
CA THR A 112 -13.18 0.52 6.98
C THR A 112 -12.57 0.62 5.59
N PHE A 113 -11.92 1.73 5.30
CA PHE A 113 -11.17 1.89 4.05
C PHE A 113 -10.12 0.80 3.88
N LEU A 114 -9.34 0.54 4.94
CA LEU A 114 -8.29 -0.48 4.87
C LEU A 114 -8.87 -1.87 4.64
N ARG A 115 -9.97 -2.21 5.32
CA ARG A 115 -10.62 -3.50 5.11
C ARG A 115 -11.15 -3.66 3.70
N GLN A 116 -11.75 -2.60 3.17
CA GLN A 116 -12.24 -2.62 1.79
C GLN A 116 -11.08 -2.82 0.81
N THR A 117 -9.97 -2.11 1.04
CA THR A 117 -8.78 -2.22 0.21
C THR A 117 -8.20 -3.63 0.24
N VAL A 118 -8.05 -4.21 1.43
CA VAL A 118 -7.55 -5.56 1.59
C VAL A 118 -8.42 -6.56 0.80
N ARG A 119 -9.72 -6.38 0.87
CA ARG A 119 -10.66 -7.25 0.16
C ARG A 119 -10.56 -7.07 -1.35
N GLU A 120 -10.58 -5.81 -1.80
CA GLU A 120 -10.47 -5.49 -3.23
C GLU A 120 -9.23 -6.08 -3.88
N LEU A 121 -8.11 -6.01 -3.14
CA LEU A 121 -6.83 -6.43 -3.65
C LEU A 121 -6.51 -7.89 -3.34
N SER A 122 -7.41 -8.58 -2.65
CA SER A 122 -7.24 -9.98 -2.25
C SER A 122 -5.95 -10.20 -1.47
N LEU A 123 -5.71 -9.35 -0.47
CA LEU A 123 -4.51 -9.44 0.36
C LEU A 123 -4.77 -10.30 1.58
N PRO A 124 -3.84 -11.20 1.94
CA PRO A 124 -3.93 -11.95 3.19
C PRO A 124 -3.40 -11.10 4.35
N THR A 125 -4.06 -9.98 4.60
CA THR A 125 -3.62 -8.96 5.55
C THR A 125 -4.71 -8.70 6.56
N ASP A 126 -4.34 -8.65 7.83
CA ASP A 126 -5.28 -8.38 8.91
C ASP A 126 -5.38 -6.88 9.15
N VAL A 127 -6.59 -6.43 9.42
CA VAL A 127 -6.85 -5.04 9.80
C VAL A 127 -7.49 -5.05 11.18
N LEU A 128 -6.82 -4.45 12.14
CA LEU A 128 -7.31 -4.36 13.52
C LEU A 128 -7.74 -2.93 13.80
N SER A 129 -8.98 -2.78 14.25
CA SER A 129 -9.53 -1.48 14.62
C SER A 129 -9.37 -1.33 16.12
N GLN A 130 -8.21 -0.83 16.55
CA GLN A 130 -7.86 -0.71 17.96
C GLN A 130 -7.28 0.65 18.27
N ARG A 131 -7.53 1.10 19.48
CA ARG A 131 -6.90 2.29 19.98
C ARG A 131 -5.47 1.94 20.38
N ILE A 132 -4.54 2.77 19.96
CA ILE A 132 -3.12 2.61 20.28
C ILE A 132 -2.80 3.51 21.47
N GLU A 133 -2.32 2.92 22.58
CA GLU A 133 -2.01 3.68 23.78
C GLU A 133 -0.61 3.40 24.28
#